data_c6b24e35812bb19cb2ac165dce06e21e
#
_entry.id   c6b24e35812bb19cb2ac165dce06e21e
#
_cell.length_a   1.000
_cell.length_b   1.000
_cell.length_c   1.000
_cell.angle_alpha   90.00
_cell.angle_beta   90.00
_cell.angle_gamma   90.00
#
_symmetry.space_group_name_H-M   'P 1'
#
loop_
_entity.id
_entity.type
_entity.pdbx_description
1 polymer ?
#
loop_
_entity_poly.entity_id
_entity_poly.type
_entity_poly.pdbx_seq_one_letter_code
_entity_poly.pdbx_strand_id
1 'polypeptide(L)'
;MTESSRTLIIACAVMKDELLAVNHAPNIQIEFLEQALHRTPAKMPGAIQEKIHQADGYDYIVLGYGSCGNGIAGVRAEKRPLVIPKAHDCITLLFGSLQAHLKEHEKVPGTYYLTKGWIEEVKDPLGVLEEYTQRYGRKTAEWVLEQEFKNYKRIVLVTNGTF
;
A
#
# COMPACT_ATOMS: atom_id res chain seq x y z
N MET A 1 13.02 6.50 -34.33
CA MET A 1 11.97 6.19 -33.30
C MET A 1 12.71 6.12 -31.98
N THR A 2 12.48 7.05 -31.09
CA THR A 2 13.05 6.99 -29.73
C THR A 2 12.46 5.76 -29.06
N GLU A 3 13.29 4.80 -28.69
CA GLU A 3 12.86 3.66 -27.88
C GLU A 3 12.15 4.20 -26.63
N SER A 4 10.93 3.75 -26.42
CA SER A 4 10.15 4.14 -25.24
C SER A 4 10.83 3.55 -24.00
N SER A 5 11.21 4.39 -23.04
CA SER A 5 11.92 3.98 -21.83
C SER A 5 11.13 2.88 -21.08
N ARG A 6 11.81 1.80 -20.69
CA ARG A 6 11.21 0.69 -19.94
C ARG A 6 11.15 1.03 -18.45
N THR A 7 9.99 0.86 -17.85
CA THR A 7 9.76 1.19 -16.44
C THR A 7 9.27 -0.04 -15.68
N LEU A 8 9.88 -0.32 -14.54
CA LEU A 8 9.36 -1.27 -13.55
C LEU A 8 8.68 -0.49 -12.42
N ILE A 9 7.43 -0.83 -12.13
CA ILE A 9 6.72 -0.35 -10.94
C ILE A 9 6.74 -1.48 -9.91
N ILE A 10 7.30 -1.24 -8.73
CA ILE A 10 7.25 -2.15 -7.58
C ILE A 10 6.21 -1.59 -6.62
N ALA A 11 5.11 -2.29 -6.41
CA ALA A 11 3.96 -1.77 -5.67
C ALA A 11 3.43 -2.74 -4.61
N CYS A 12 2.71 -2.18 -3.65
CA CYS A 12 1.96 -2.99 -2.68
C CYS A 12 0.75 -3.65 -3.35
N ALA A 13 0.48 -4.91 -3.04
CA ALA A 13 -0.65 -5.68 -3.58
C ALA A 13 -2.01 -4.99 -3.35
N VAL A 14 -2.16 -4.19 -2.29
CA VAL A 14 -3.40 -3.43 -2.03
C VAL A 14 -3.75 -2.41 -3.12
N MET A 15 -2.81 -2.06 -4.00
CA MET A 15 -3.01 -1.13 -5.12
C MET A 15 -3.16 -1.84 -6.46
N LYS A 16 -3.32 -3.16 -6.45
CA LYS A 16 -3.27 -3.99 -7.66
C LYS A 16 -4.34 -3.60 -8.67
N ASP A 17 -5.58 -3.52 -8.23
CA ASP A 17 -6.70 -3.25 -9.12
C ASP A 17 -6.62 -1.86 -9.73
N GLU A 18 -6.27 -0.86 -8.95
CA GLU A 18 -6.10 0.51 -9.40
C GLU A 18 -4.97 0.64 -10.41
N LEU A 19 -3.83 0.03 -10.13
CA LEU A 19 -2.69 0.06 -11.04
C LEU A 19 -2.95 -0.73 -12.33
N LEU A 20 -3.69 -1.83 -12.26
CA LEU A 20 -4.08 -2.60 -13.44
C LEU A 20 -5.21 -1.95 -14.24
N ALA A 21 -6.07 -1.14 -13.60
CA ALA A 21 -7.14 -0.40 -14.29
C ALA A 21 -6.62 0.81 -15.08
N VAL A 22 -5.47 1.36 -14.71
CA VAL A 22 -4.82 2.41 -15.50
C VAL A 22 -4.27 1.80 -16.77
N ASN A 23 -4.57 2.41 -17.92
CA ASN A 23 -4.05 1.94 -19.21
C ASN A 23 -2.53 2.04 -19.25
N HIS A 24 -1.86 0.90 -19.26
CA HIS A 24 -0.40 0.83 -19.23
C HIS A 24 0.18 0.82 -20.65
N ALA A 25 1.19 1.64 -20.85
CA ALA A 25 2.02 1.53 -22.02
C ALA A 25 2.77 0.17 -21.99
N PRO A 26 3.03 -0.45 -23.14
CA PRO A 26 3.66 -1.79 -23.22
C PRO A 26 5.08 -1.84 -22.64
N ASN A 27 5.68 -0.69 -22.39
CA ASN A 27 6.99 -0.52 -21.78
C ASN A 27 6.94 -0.41 -20.23
N ILE A 28 5.76 -0.55 -19.61
CA ILE A 28 5.60 -0.53 -18.14
C ILE A 28 5.28 -1.95 -17.66
N GLN A 29 6.08 -2.46 -16.76
CA GLN A 29 5.82 -3.69 -16.01
C GLN A 29 5.54 -3.35 -14.55
N ILE A 30 4.63 -4.11 -13.92
CA ILE A 30 4.29 -3.94 -12.52
C ILE A 30 4.56 -5.24 -11.78
N GLU A 31 5.27 -5.16 -10.66
CA GLU A 31 5.46 -6.25 -9.71
C GLU A 31 4.84 -5.88 -8.38
N PHE A 32 4.06 -6.81 -7.83
CA PHE A 32 3.38 -6.60 -6.55
C PHE A 32 4.08 -7.36 -5.44
N LEU A 33 4.28 -6.67 -4.31
CA LEU A 33 4.73 -7.29 -3.06
C LEU A 33 3.56 -7.45 -2.10
N GLU A 34 3.63 -8.49 -1.28
CA GLU A 34 2.57 -8.84 -0.32
C GLU A 34 2.31 -7.72 0.68
N GLN A 35 1.05 -7.47 0.96
CA GLN A 35 0.62 -6.52 1.98
C GLN A 35 1.12 -6.91 3.38
N ALA A 36 1.30 -8.19 3.66
CA ALA A 36 1.81 -8.70 4.94
C ALA A 36 3.12 -8.06 5.40
N LEU A 37 3.91 -7.47 4.49
CA LEU A 37 5.10 -6.68 4.82
C LEU A 37 4.78 -5.48 5.71
N HIS A 38 3.57 -4.92 5.66
CA HIS A 38 3.14 -3.84 6.55
C HIS A 38 3.05 -4.26 8.02
N ARG A 39 2.81 -5.56 8.29
CA ARG A 39 2.82 -6.12 9.66
C ARG A 39 4.24 -6.30 10.21
N THR A 40 5.23 -6.29 9.32
CA THR A 40 6.65 -6.41 9.67
C THR A 40 7.47 -5.36 8.91
N PRO A 41 7.30 -4.05 9.20
CA PRO A 41 7.90 -2.96 8.42
C PRO A 41 9.42 -3.07 8.28
N ALA A 42 10.09 -3.68 9.24
CA ALA A 42 11.54 -3.92 9.19
C ALA A 42 11.98 -4.83 8.02
N LYS A 43 11.08 -5.66 7.49
CA LYS A 43 11.37 -6.55 6.34
C LYS A 43 11.08 -5.89 4.99
N MET A 44 10.28 -4.85 4.96
CA MET A 44 9.84 -4.20 3.72
C MET A 44 11.01 -3.62 2.90
N PRO A 45 11.99 -2.89 3.49
CA PRO A 45 13.11 -2.37 2.71
C PRO A 45 13.91 -3.46 2.02
N GLY A 46 14.14 -4.59 2.69
CA GLY A 46 14.85 -5.73 2.11
C GLY A 46 14.12 -6.34 0.93
N ALA A 47 12.81 -6.56 1.05
CA ALA A 47 11.98 -7.11 -0.03
C ALA A 47 11.93 -6.18 -1.26
N ILE A 48 11.80 -4.87 -1.04
CA ILE A 48 11.85 -3.87 -2.11
C ILE A 48 13.23 -3.83 -2.75
N GLN A 49 14.30 -3.82 -1.93
CA GLN A 49 15.67 -3.76 -2.41
C GLN A 49 16.04 -4.98 -3.27
N GLU A 50 15.54 -6.15 -2.90
CA GLU A 50 15.75 -7.38 -3.70
C GLU A 50 15.14 -7.24 -5.09
N LYS A 51 13.91 -6.68 -5.19
CA LYS A 51 13.27 -6.41 -6.49
C LYS A 51 14.05 -5.38 -7.31
N ILE A 52 14.57 -4.34 -6.68
CA ILE A 52 15.42 -3.34 -7.34
C ILE A 52 16.68 -4.00 -7.87
N HIS A 53 17.30 -4.88 -7.09
CA HIS A 53 18.51 -5.60 -7.48
C HIS A 53 18.28 -6.52 -8.70
N GLN A 54 17.11 -7.17 -8.76
CA GLN A 54 16.71 -8.08 -9.84
C GLN A 54 16.21 -7.34 -11.09
N ALA A 55 16.02 -6.03 -11.04
CA ALA A 55 15.41 -5.23 -12.10
C ALA A 55 16.38 -4.93 -13.25
N ASP A 56 16.72 -5.95 -14.03
CA ASP A 56 17.57 -5.77 -15.21
C ASP A 56 16.72 -5.40 -16.46
N GLY A 57 17.29 -4.57 -17.32
CA GLY A 57 16.65 -4.16 -18.58
C GLY A 57 15.58 -3.08 -18.46
N TYR A 58 15.47 -2.40 -17.32
CA TYR A 58 14.63 -1.21 -17.15
C TYR A 58 15.49 0.06 -17.09
N ASP A 59 14.91 1.17 -17.52
CA ASP A 59 15.54 2.50 -17.46
C ASP A 59 15.17 3.22 -16.17
N TYR A 60 13.97 2.96 -15.63
CA TYR A 60 13.45 3.56 -14.40
C TYR A 60 12.80 2.51 -13.50
N ILE A 61 12.89 2.71 -12.21
CA ILE A 61 12.14 1.98 -11.20
C ILE A 61 11.26 2.97 -10.45
N VAL A 62 9.97 2.66 -10.33
CA VAL A 62 8.99 3.47 -9.60
C VAL A 62 8.48 2.67 -8.41
N LEU A 63 8.47 3.25 -7.22
CA LEU A 63 7.82 2.62 -6.07
C LEU A 63 6.35 3.03 -6.00
N GLY A 64 5.45 2.05 -6.07
CA GLY A 64 4.04 2.20 -5.74
C GLY A 64 3.83 2.08 -4.23
N TYR A 65 4.59 2.87 -3.45
CA TYR A 65 4.58 2.91 -2.00
C TYR A 65 4.61 4.36 -1.52
N GLY A 66 3.90 4.66 -0.44
CA GLY A 66 4.21 5.81 0.38
C GLY A 66 5.35 5.52 1.36
N SER A 67 5.59 6.40 2.31
CA SER A 67 6.58 6.17 3.37
C SER A 67 6.21 5.00 4.30
N CYS A 68 4.91 4.68 4.40
CA CYS A 68 4.36 3.50 5.09
C CYS A 68 4.98 3.25 6.47
N GLY A 69 4.99 4.29 7.31
CA GLY A 69 5.59 4.19 8.65
C GLY A 69 7.11 3.94 8.62
N ASN A 70 7.81 4.54 7.66
CA ASN A 70 9.23 4.34 7.36
C ASN A 70 9.57 2.96 6.74
N GLY A 71 8.58 2.21 6.27
CA GLY A 71 8.79 0.90 5.65
C GLY A 71 9.64 0.91 4.37
N ILE A 72 9.88 2.07 3.77
CA ILE A 72 10.80 2.22 2.63
C ILE A 72 12.15 2.84 3.02
N ALA A 73 12.37 3.10 4.33
CA ALA A 73 13.62 3.71 4.77
C ALA A 73 14.80 2.78 4.53
N GLY A 74 15.88 3.32 3.95
CA GLY A 74 17.07 2.54 3.61
C GLY A 74 17.07 1.91 2.22
N VAL A 75 15.94 1.95 1.49
CA VAL A 75 15.89 1.55 0.08
C VAL A 75 16.77 2.50 -0.74
N ARG A 76 17.55 1.95 -1.65
CA ARG A 76 18.53 2.68 -2.45
C ARG A 76 18.35 2.42 -3.93
N ALA A 77 18.52 3.47 -4.71
CA ALA A 77 18.77 3.32 -6.14
C ALA A 77 20.12 2.62 -6.35
N GLU A 78 20.14 1.68 -7.27
CA GLU A 78 21.39 0.99 -7.66
C GLU A 78 21.84 1.48 -9.03
N LYS A 79 21.56 0.68 -10.06
CA LYS A 79 21.97 0.96 -11.45
C LYS A 79 21.01 1.89 -12.20
N ARG A 80 19.81 2.10 -11.68
CA ARG A 80 18.71 2.81 -12.33
C ARG A 80 18.14 3.92 -11.43
N PRO A 81 17.66 5.03 -11.98
CA PRO A 81 16.92 6.02 -11.21
C PRO A 81 15.72 5.40 -10.50
N LEU A 82 15.56 5.72 -9.22
CA LEU A 82 14.46 5.29 -8.38
C LEU A 82 13.52 6.48 -8.13
N VAL A 83 12.27 6.34 -8.54
CA VAL A 83 11.23 7.35 -8.34
C VAL A 83 10.34 6.92 -7.17
N ILE A 84 10.23 7.78 -6.18
CA ILE A 84 9.45 7.53 -4.97
C ILE A 84 8.38 8.61 -4.86
N PRO A 85 7.07 8.26 -4.80
CA PRO A 85 6.02 9.23 -4.58
C PRO A 85 6.16 9.91 -3.22
N LYS A 86 5.92 11.22 -3.17
CA LYS A 86 5.87 11.97 -1.92
C LYS A 86 4.51 11.79 -1.25
N ALA A 87 4.31 10.62 -0.66
CA ALA A 87 3.07 10.23 0.00
C ALA A 87 3.35 9.57 1.35
N HIS A 88 2.43 9.72 2.31
CA HIS A 88 2.57 9.09 3.63
C HIS A 88 2.32 7.59 3.56
N ASP A 89 1.34 7.17 2.75
CA ASP A 89 0.88 5.78 2.63
C ASP A 89 0.18 5.53 1.29
N CYS A 90 -0.30 4.32 1.08
CA CYS A 90 -1.06 3.95 -0.12
C CYS A 90 -2.42 4.69 -0.19
N ILE A 91 -3.04 5.03 0.94
CA ILE A 91 -4.28 5.80 0.95
C ILE A 91 -4.05 7.18 0.34
N THR A 92 -2.94 7.84 0.70
CA THR A 92 -2.55 9.13 0.09
C THR A 92 -2.37 9.01 -1.43
N LEU A 93 -1.79 7.89 -1.90
CA LEU A 93 -1.64 7.63 -3.34
C LEU A 93 -3.00 7.46 -4.02
N LEU A 94 -3.91 6.71 -3.41
CA LEU A 94 -5.26 6.47 -3.94
C LEU A 94 -6.15 7.73 -3.93
N PHE A 95 -5.91 8.67 -3.02
CA PHE A 95 -6.52 10.00 -3.08
C PHE A 95 -5.98 10.86 -4.25
N GLY A 96 -4.88 10.45 -4.87
CA GLY A 96 -4.23 11.19 -5.95
C GLY A 96 -3.62 12.53 -5.53
N SER A 97 -3.78 12.95 -4.27
CA SER A 97 -3.27 14.20 -3.74
C SER A 97 -3.08 14.13 -2.22
N LEU A 98 -1.87 14.46 -1.78
CA LEU A 98 -1.58 14.60 -0.35
C LEU A 98 -2.46 15.66 0.31
N GLN A 99 -2.69 16.79 -0.37
CA GLN A 99 -3.53 17.87 0.16
C GLN A 99 -4.99 17.43 0.30
N ALA A 100 -5.52 16.68 -0.68
CA ALA A 100 -6.88 16.15 -0.60
C ALA A 100 -7.03 15.18 0.58
N HIS A 101 -6.07 14.29 0.77
CA HIS A 101 -6.07 13.35 1.91
C HIS A 101 -5.98 14.10 3.26
N LEU A 102 -5.05 15.04 3.39
CA LEU A 102 -4.91 15.83 4.62
C LEU A 102 -6.19 16.62 4.95
N LYS A 103 -6.78 17.28 3.94
CA LYS A 103 -8.04 18.02 4.12
C LYS A 103 -9.19 17.13 4.56
N GLU A 104 -9.25 15.90 4.05
CA GLU A 104 -10.28 14.94 4.45
C GLU A 104 -10.01 14.40 5.87
N HIS A 105 -8.76 14.15 6.20
CA HIS A 105 -8.36 13.71 7.53
C HIS A 105 -8.64 14.77 8.62
N GLU A 106 -8.40 16.05 8.30
CA GLU A 106 -8.67 17.18 9.21
C GLU A 106 -10.16 17.32 9.55
N LYS A 107 -11.06 17.00 8.62
CA LYS A 107 -12.51 17.06 8.87
C LYS A 107 -12.96 16.10 9.96
N VAL A 108 -12.44 14.88 9.96
CA VAL A 108 -12.76 13.84 10.94
C VAL A 108 -11.49 13.07 11.28
N PRO A 109 -10.71 13.54 12.23
CA PRO A 109 -9.60 12.76 12.80
C PRO A 109 -10.11 11.42 13.35
N GLY A 110 -9.33 10.35 13.14
CA GLY A 110 -9.77 8.98 13.47
C GLY A 110 -10.68 8.37 12.41
N THR A 111 -10.45 8.68 11.13
CA THR A 111 -11.06 7.98 10.02
C THR A 111 -10.24 6.73 9.68
N TYR A 112 -10.90 5.57 9.61
CA TYR A 112 -10.35 4.34 9.10
C TYR A 112 -10.68 4.23 7.60
N TYR A 113 -9.66 4.20 6.77
CA TYR A 113 -9.83 4.12 5.32
C TYR A 113 -9.74 2.68 4.86
N LEU A 114 -10.70 2.25 4.07
CA LEU A 114 -10.72 0.97 3.37
C LEU A 114 -10.65 1.20 1.87
N THR A 115 -10.00 0.32 1.17
CA THR A 115 -9.99 0.20 -0.29
C THR A 115 -10.38 -1.22 -0.65
N LYS A 116 -10.70 -1.48 -1.91
CA LYS A 116 -10.97 -2.84 -2.40
C LYS A 116 -9.76 -3.74 -2.12
N GLY A 117 -8.58 -3.34 -2.56
CA GLY A 117 -7.35 -4.12 -2.34
C GLY A 117 -7.03 -4.34 -0.85
N TRP A 118 -7.37 -3.38 0.01
CA TRP A 118 -7.22 -3.58 1.45
C TRP A 118 -8.16 -4.65 2.00
N ILE A 119 -9.41 -4.69 1.53
CA ILE A 119 -10.40 -5.69 1.95
C ILE A 119 -10.01 -7.09 1.43
N GLU A 120 -9.51 -7.18 0.21
CA GLU A 120 -9.14 -8.45 -0.44
C GLU A 120 -7.81 -9.03 0.06
N GLU A 121 -6.79 -8.18 0.22
CA GLU A 121 -5.44 -8.62 0.63
C GLU A 121 -5.24 -8.66 2.15
N VAL A 122 -6.04 -7.90 2.87
CA VAL A 122 -6.01 -7.82 4.34
C VAL A 122 -7.36 -8.20 4.86
N LYS A 123 -7.42 -8.99 5.91
CA LYS A 123 -8.69 -9.20 6.60
C LYS A 123 -9.20 -7.84 7.11
N ASP A 124 -10.41 -7.50 6.76
CA ASP A 124 -11.11 -6.38 7.36
C ASP A 124 -11.30 -6.59 8.89
N PRO A 125 -11.77 -5.61 9.64
CA PRO A 125 -11.96 -5.76 11.08
C PRO A 125 -12.80 -6.97 11.49
N LEU A 126 -13.76 -7.39 10.65
CA LEU A 126 -14.61 -8.57 10.93
C LEU A 126 -13.81 -9.87 10.73
N GLY A 127 -13.02 -9.95 9.64
CA GLY A 127 -12.14 -11.09 9.39
C GLY A 127 -11.04 -11.24 10.43
N VAL A 128 -10.53 -10.10 10.95
CA VAL A 128 -9.59 -10.10 12.07
C VAL A 128 -10.24 -10.60 13.35
N LEU A 129 -11.50 -10.20 13.62
CA LEU A 129 -12.26 -10.71 14.76
C LEU A 129 -12.41 -12.22 14.71
N GLU A 130 -12.72 -12.77 13.55
CA GLU A 130 -12.87 -14.22 13.38
C GLU A 130 -11.54 -14.94 13.64
N GLU A 131 -10.43 -14.46 13.07
CA GLU A 131 -9.09 -15.04 13.30
C GLU A 131 -8.71 -15.01 14.78
N TYR A 132 -8.87 -13.86 15.43
CA TYR A 132 -8.54 -13.72 16.84
C TYR A 132 -9.45 -14.55 17.73
N THR A 133 -10.72 -14.73 17.34
CA THR A 133 -11.67 -15.60 18.06
C THR A 133 -11.20 -17.05 18.03
N GLN A 134 -10.77 -17.54 16.88
CA GLN A 134 -10.23 -18.88 16.75
C GLN A 134 -8.95 -19.11 17.56
N ARG A 135 -8.11 -18.07 17.65
CA ARG A 135 -6.78 -18.15 18.27
C ARG A 135 -6.79 -17.91 19.77
N TYR A 136 -7.60 -16.97 20.26
CA TYR A 136 -7.56 -16.46 21.63
C TYR A 136 -8.90 -16.53 22.37
N GLY A 137 -9.96 -16.98 21.69
CA GLY A 137 -11.34 -16.98 22.19
C GLY A 137 -12.02 -15.62 22.00
N ARG A 138 -13.34 -15.65 21.90
CA ARG A 138 -14.20 -14.50 21.53
C ARG A 138 -13.98 -13.28 22.41
N LYS A 139 -13.96 -13.47 23.73
CA LYS A 139 -13.81 -12.36 24.69
C LYS A 139 -12.49 -11.59 24.53
N THR A 140 -11.39 -12.33 24.33
CA THR A 140 -10.06 -11.74 24.11
C THR A 140 -10.00 -11.03 22.76
N ALA A 141 -10.57 -11.64 21.72
CA ALA A 141 -10.61 -11.07 20.39
C ALA A 141 -11.36 -9.73 20.35
N GLU A 142 -12.53 -9.67 20.97
CA GLU A 142 -13.32 -8.43 21.08
C GLU A 142 -12.57 -7.33 21.82
N TRP A 143 -11.96 -7.66 22.94
CA TRP A 143 -11.16 -6.70 23.71
C TRP A 143 -9.97 -6.16 22.92
N VAL A 144 -9.23 -7.02 22.21
CA VAL A 144 -8.09 -6.60 21.37
C VAL A 144 -8.58 -5.64 20.27
N LEU A 145 -9.64 -6.01 19.56
CA LEU A 145 -10.19 -5.14 18.51
C LEU A 145 -10.70 -3.81 19.08
N GLU A 146 -11.37 -3.83 20.22
CA GLU A 146 -11.79 -2.60 20.88
C GLU A 146 -10.59 -1.67 21.18
N GLN A 147 -9.45 -2.23 21.63
CA GLN A 147 -8.25 -1.44 21.84
C GLN A 147 -7.63 -0.93 20.53
N GLU A 148 -7.60 -1.75 19.48
CA GLU A 148 -7.06 -1.37 18.18
C GLU A 148 -7.91 -0.27 17.52
N PHE A 149 -9.24 -0.36 17.62
CA PHE A 149 -10.15 0.54 16.93
C PHE A 149 -10.71 1.68 17.78
N LYS A 150 -10.41 1.77 19.07
CA LYS A 150 -10.96 2.77 20.00
C LYS A 150 -10.81 4.22 19.56
N ASN A 151 -9.80 4.53 18.76
CA ASN A 151 -9.53 5.89 18.29
C ASN A 151 -10.20 6.19 16.95
N TYR A 152 -10.75 5.18 16.27
CA TYR A 152 -11.47 5.38 15.02
C TYR A 152 -12.93 5.74 15.29
N LYS A 153 -13.41 6.75 14.58
CA LYS A 153 -14.77 7.29 14.71
C LYS A 153 -15.60 7.10 13.44
N ARG A 154 -14.93 6.82 12.32
CA ARG A 154 -15.55 6.71 11.01
C ARG A 154 -14.77 5.70 10.16
N ILE A 155 -15.51 4.93 9.36
CA ILE A 155 -14.96 4.12 8.28
C ILE A 155 -15.32 4.80 6.97
N VAL A 156 -14.36 4.92 6.08
CA VAL A 156 -14.54 5.47 4.73
C VAL A 156 -14.02 4.48 3.72
N LEU A 157 -14.85 4.11 2.77
CA LEU A 157 -14.46 3.34 1.61
C LEU A 157 -13.95 4.30 0.53
N VAL A 158 -12.69 4.16 0.16
CA VAL A 158 -12.08 4.90 -0.95
C VAL A 158 -12.34 4.13 -2.22
N THR A 159 -13.15 4.71 -3.11
CA THR A 159 -13.50 4.12 -4.40
C THR A 159 -12.94 4.99 -5.52
N ASN A 160 -12.42 4.33 -6.55
CA ASN A 160 -11.82 4.96 -7.73
C ASN A 160 -12.32 4.32 -9.04
N GLY A 161 -13.49 3.70 -8.98
CA GLY A 161 -14.13 3.04 -10.12
C GLY A 161 -13.68 1.60 -10.35
N THR A 162 -12.90 1.01 -9.44
CA THR A 162 -12.47 -0.40 -9.50
C THR A 162 -13.36 -1.37 -8.70
N PHE A 163 -14.42 -0.87 -8.08
CA PHE A 163 -15.45 -1.69 -7.41
C PHE A 163 -16.55 -2.09 -8.39
#